data_c22b109baf589c773921917924234fa8
#
_entry.id   c22b109baf589c773921917924234fa8
#
_cell.length_a   1.000
_cell.length_b   1.000
_cell.length_c   1.000
_cell.angle_alpha   90.00
_cell.angle_beta   90.00
_cell.angle_gamma   90.00
#
_symmetry.space_group_name_H-M   'P 1'
#
loop_
_entity.id
_entity.type
_entity.pdbx_description
1 polymer ?
#
loop_
_entity_poly.entity_id
_entity_poly.type
_entity_poly.pdbx_seq_one_letter_code
_entity_poly.pdbx_strand_id
1 'polypeptide(L)'
;MNRALLATCFGAMLAIHAWDAYAASTVVVGAEDDWAPYSWATQQQPRGFAVDVVREAFALAGVQAEFRALPYSRCMAETRSGQLTACFDAVPNSLVKPHYLWPRMPLFSTRMNVYARTGSRQRGLRSKDLEGHTVGVQRDYEYGEEFDVNDRILRRVVDKNEHGFRMLLADRIEYMAAEERIANALFRSKASEFAGRFTLVGTVATPDLFIAFSKTAPDSREMLARFNQGYDKLRKSPRYKQIEEQWFK
;
A
#
# COMPACT_ATOMS: atom_id res chain seq x y z
N MET A 1 -62.48 29.23 -60.38
CA MET A 1 -62.65 29.02 -58.91
C MET A 1 -61.55 28.14 -58.47
N ASN A 2 -60.40 28.76 -58.03
CA ASN A 2 -59.21 28.05 -57.60
C ASN A 2 -59.09 28.10 -56.06
N ARG A 3 -59.05 26.96 -55.45
CA ARG A 3 -58.71 26.82 -54.04
C ARG A 3 -57.23 26.39 -53.90
N ALA A 4 -56.39 27.29 -53.43
CA ALA A 4 -54.99 27.02 -53.04
C ALA A 4 -54.96 26.36 -51.65
N LEU A 5 -54.32 25.17 -51.54
CA LEU A 5 -53.98 24.53 -50.28
C LEU A 5 -52.58 25.00 -49.83
N LEU A 6 -52.58 25.69 -48.72
CA LEU A 6 -51.30 25.97 -47.96
C LEU A 6 -50.92 24.72 -47.17
N ALA A 7 -49.77 24.14 -47.48
CA ALA A 7 -49.17 23.09 -46.72
C ALA A 7 -48.16 23.73 -45.72
N THR A 8 -48.44 23.69 -44.40
CA THR A 8 -47.59 24.14 -43.32
C THR A 8 -46.67 23.00 -42.97
N CYS A 9 -45.37 23.11 -43.32
CA CYS A 9 -44.31 22.22 -42.83
C CYS A 9 -43.92 22.58 -41.39
N PHE A 10 -44.29 21.73 -40.45
CA PHE A 10 -43.84 21.80 -39.05
C PHE A 10 -42.50 21.08 -38.94
N GLY A 11 -41.40 21.83 -38.94
CA GLY A 11 -40.04 21.30 -38.72
C GLY A 11 -39.84 20.97 -37.25
N ALA A 12 -39.88 19.70 -36.91
CA ALA A 12 -39.47 19.23 -35.60
C ALA A 12 -37.94 19.29 -35.48
N MET A 13 -37.42 20.28 -34.74
CA MET A 13 -36.02 20.42 -34.40
C MET A 13 -35.71 19.42 -33.28
N LEU A 14 -35.14 18.26 -33.63
CA LEU A 14 -34.57 17.29 -32.67
C LEU A 14 -33.32 17.89 -32.07
N ALA A 15 -33.43 18.41 -30.85
CA ALA A 15 -32.28 18.76 -30.01
C ALA A 15 -31.56 17.47 -29.58
N ILE A 16 -30.50 17.11 -30.29
CA ILE A 16 -29.56 16.04 -29.87
C ILE A 16 -28.79 16.60 -28.67
N HIS A 17 -29.21 16.22 -27.48
CA HIS A 17 -28.38 16.40 -26.28
C HIS A 17 -27.24 15.40 -26.39
N ALA A 18 -26.08 15.86 -26.87
CA ALA A 18 -24.83 15.13 -26.72
C ALA A 18 -24.55 15.07 -25.21
N TRP A 19 -24.84 13.93 -24.59
CA TRP A 19 -24.21 13.60 -23.32
C TRP A 19 -22.74 13.41 -23.61
N ASP A 20 -21.94 14.44 -23.28
CA ASP A 20 -20.51 14.27 -23.13
C ASP A 20 -20.32 13.17 -22.08
N ALA A 21 -20.13 11.94 -22.54
CA ALA A 21 -19.61 10.86 -21.70
C ALA A 21 -18.23 11.32 -21.25
N TYR A 22 -18.17 11.97 -20.09
CA TYR A 22 -16.92 12.31 -19.44
C TYR A 22 -16.21 10.98 -19.18
N ALA A 23 -15.29 10.62 -20.07
CA ALA A 23 -14.47 9.44 -19.88
C ALA A 23 -13.76 9.60 -18.54
N ALA A 24 -14.11 8.75 -17.57
CA ALA A 24 -13.46 8.79 -16.26
C ALA A 24 -11.96 8.67 -16.48
N SER A 25 -11.19 9.63 -15.97
CA SER A 25 -9.74 9.55 -16.06
C SER A 25 -9.26 8.29 -15.36
N THR A 26 -8.35 7.54 -15.98
CA THR A 26 -7.83 6.28 -15.45
C THR A 26 -6.44 6.52 -14.89
N VAL A 27 -6.12 5.88 -13.75
CA VAL A 27 -4.77 5.88 -13.16
C VAL A 27 -4.28 4.46 -12.97
N VAL A 28 -3.04 4.17 -13.34
CA VAL A 28 -2.41 2.86 -13.10
C VAL A 28 -1.58 2.93 -11.82
N VAL A 29 -1.96 2.11 -10.84
CA VAL A 29 -1.36 2.04 -9.52
C VAL A 29 -0.77 0.66 -9.30
N GLY A 30 0.49 0.59 -8.88
CA GLY A 30 1.11 -0.65 -8.44
C GLY A 30 0.57 -1.05 -7.06
N ALA A 31 0.34 -2.34 -6.88
CA ALA A 31 -0.11 -2.95 -5.64
C ALA A 31 0.81 -4.10 -5.27
N GLU A 32 1.27 -4.16 -4.03
CA GLU A 32 2.11 -5.26 -3.57
C GLU A 32 1.35 -6.59 -3.64
N ASP A 33 2.01 -7.64 -4.10
CA ASP A 33 1.40 -8.94 -4.40
C ASP A 33 1.45 -9.95 -3.24
N ASP A 34 2.17 -9.66 -2.14
CA ASP A 34 2.39 -10.60 -1.02
C ASP A 34 2.42 -9.90 0.37
N TRP A 35 1.52 -8.98 0.63
CA TRP A 35 1.43 -8.23 1.90
C TRP A 35 0.03 -8.26 2.54
N ALA A 36 -0.57 -9.47 2.62
CA ALA A 36 -1.88 -9.65 3.25
C ALA A 36 -1.85 -9.31 4.76
N PRO A 37 -2.84 -8.61 5.31
CA PRO A 37 -4.17 -8.30 4.73
C PRO A 37 -4.25 -6.92 4.05
N TYR A 38 -3.14 -6.20 3.88
CA TYR A 38 -3.15 -4.84 3.31
C TYR A 38 -3.19 -4.85 1.79
N SER A 39 -2.33 -5.64 1.16
CA SER A 39 -2.26 -5.81 -0.28
C SER A 39 -1.72 -7.20 -0.64
N TRP A 40 -2.43 -7.95 -1.47
CA TRP A 40 -1.92 -9.18 -2.05
C TRP A 40 -2.66 -9.50 -3.34
N ALA A 41 -2.15 -10.42 -4.13
CA ALA A 41 -2.78 -10.83 -5.37
C ALA A 41 -3.20 -12.30 -5.39
N THR A 42 -4.39 -12.56 -5.93
CA THR A 42 -4.85 -13.89 -6.31
C THR A 42 -5.11 -13.87 -7.81
N GLN A 43 -4.46 -14.74 -8.58
CA GLN A 43 -4.55 -14.75 -10.04
C GLN A 43 -4.31 -13.37 -10.68
N GLN A 44 -3.28 -12.67 -10.22
CA GLN A 44 -2.92 -11.31 -10.64
C GLN A 44 -3.98 -10.22 -10.33
N GLN A 45 -4.99 -10.52 -9.53
CA GLN A 45 -6.00 -9.55 -9.08
C GLN A 45 -5.63 -9.00 -7.70
N PRO A 46 -5.21 -7.73 -7.60
CA PRO A 46 -4.89 -7.11 -6.32
C PRO A 46 -6.15 -6.92 -5.46
N ARG A 47 -6.01 -7.25 -4.19
CA ARG A 47 -7.03 -7.11 -3.15
C ARG A 47 -6.39 -6.80 -1.80
N GLY A 48 -7.17 -6.28 -0.87
CA GLY A 48 -6.69 -5.95 0.47
C GLY A 48 -7.18 -4.59 0.95
N PHE A 49 -6.92 -4.31 2.22
CA PHE A 49 -7.34 -3.07 2.86
C PHE A 49 -6.85 -1.83 2.12
N ALA A 50 -5.54 -1.76 1.84
CA ALA A 50 -4.96 -0.61 1.15
C ALA A 50 -5.46 -0.47 -0.29
N VAL A 51 -5.66 -1.59 -0.99
CA VAL A 51 -6.24 -1.61 -2.35
C VAL A 51 -7.63 -0.98 -2.36
N ASP A 52 -8.49 -1.36 -1.39
CA ASP A 52 -9.86 -0.84 -1.32
C ASP A 52 -9.88 0.64 -0.91
N VAL A 53 -9.01 1.06 0.02
CA VAL A 53 -8.87 2.47 0.41
C VAL A 53 -8.43 3.34 -0.78
N VAL A 54 -7.41 2.90 -1.53
CA VAL A 54 -6.89 3.65 -2.70
C VAL A 54 -7.94 3.69 -3.81
N ARG A 55 -8.62 2.57 -4.08
CA ARG A 55 -9.71 2.50 -5.07
C ARG A 55 -10.83 3.48 -4.75
N GLU A 56 -11.31 3.46 -3.52
CA GLU A 56 -12.41 4.32 -3.06
C GLU A 56 -12.01 5.79 -3.08
N ALA A 57 -10.78 6.11 -2.67
CA ALA A 57 -10.28 7.49 -2.70
C ALA A 57 -10.26 8.06 -4.13
N PHE A 58 -9.77 7.31 -5.10
CA PHE A 58 -9.79 7.74 -6.50
C PHE A 58 -11.21 7.83 -7.06
N ALA A 59 -12.08 6.86 -6.75
CA ALA A 59 -13.48 6.86 -7.20
C ALA A 59 -14.24 8.11 -6.71
N LEU A 60 -14.04 8.53 -5.45
CA LEU A 60 -14.62 9.76 -4.89
C LEU A 60 -14.09 11.06 -5.54
N ALA A 61 -13.00 10.97 -6.28
CA ALA A 61 -12.44 12.05 -7.11
C ALA A 61 -12.79 11.92 -8.60
N GLY A 62 -13.65 10.96 -9.00
CA GLY A 62 -14.02 10.72 -10.39
C GLY A 62 -12.91 10.07 -11.23
N VAL A 63 -11.99 9.33 -10.59
CA VAL A 63 -10.88 8.64 -11.26
C VAL A 63 -11.06 7.13 -11.09
N GLN A 64 -10.89 6.37 -12.16
CA GLN A 64 -10.84 4.91 -12.12
C GLN A 64 -9.40 4.44 -11.84
N ALA A 65 -9.19 3.74 -10.71
CA ALA A 65 -7.90 3.14 -10.41
C ALA A 65 -7.82 1.71 -10.96
N GLU A 66 -6.81 1.47 -11.81
CA GLU A 66 -6.41 0.14 -12.27
C GLU A 66 -5.17 -0.30 -11.50
N PHE A 67 -5.18 -1.55 -11.01
CA PHE A 67 -4.10 -2.04 -10.16
C PHE A 67 -3.27 -3.10 -10.88
N ARG A 68 -1.94 -3.00 -10.74
CA ARG A 68 -0.99 -4.02 -11.20
C ARG A 68 -0.33 -4.68 -10.00
N ALA A 69 -0.48 -6.00 -9.88
CA ALA A 69 0.19 -6.79 -8.85
C ALA A 69 1.68 -6.91 -9.15
N LEU A 70 2.54 -6.52 -8.20
CA LEU A 70 3.99 -6.52 -8.33
C LEU A 70 4.64 -6.75 -6.96
N PRO A 71 5.83 -7.38 -6.89
CA PRO A 71 6.66 -7.31 -5.70
C PRO A 71 6.94 -5.85 -5.32
N TYR A 72 6.96 -5.53 -4.03
CA TYR A 72 7.09 -4.16 -3.52
C TYR A 72 8.27 -3.39 -4.14
N SER A 73 9.47 -3.97 -4.13
CA SER A 73 10.66 -3.35 -4.70
C SER A 73 10.49 -2.95 -6.18
N ARG A 74 9.84 -3.81 -6.97
CA ARG A 74 9.54 -3.54 -8.37
C ARG A 74 8.47 -2.47 -8.52
N CYS A 75 7.42 -2.50 -7.70
CA CYS A 75 6.37 -1.48 -7.67
C CYS A 75 6.97 -0.09 -7.44
N MET A 76 7.83 0.06 -6.44
CA MET A 76 8.52 1.32 -6.15
C MET A 76 9.47 1.73 -7.27
N ALA A 77 10.27 0.81 -7.83
CA ALA A 77 11.18 1.11 -8.94
C ALA A 77 10.43 1.56 -10.21
N GLU A 78 9.34 0.90 -10.59
CA GLU A 78 8.51 1.29 -11.73
C GLU A 78 7.80 2.63 -11.50
N THR A 79 7.40 2.93 -10.25
CA THR A 79 6.87 4.26 -9.89
C THR A 79 7.96 5.34 -9.98
N ARG A 80 9.17 5.06 -9.51
CA ARG A 80 10.29 6.01 -9.59
C ARG A 80 10.67 6.33 -11.05
N SER A 81 10.63 5.33 -11.93
CA SER A 81 10.94 5.51 -13.36
C SER A 81 9.80 6.14 -14.16
N GLY A 82 8.58 6.24 -13.63
CA GLY A 82 7.40 6.78 -14.30
C GLY A 82 6.62 5.76 -15.12
N GLN A 83 6.93 4.47 -15.02
CA GLN A 83 6.16 3.38 -15.64
C GLN A 83 4.82 3.14 -14.92
N LEU A 84 4.74 3.49 -13.64
CA LEU A 84 3.53 3.57 -12.83
C LEU A 84 3.32 4.99 -12.35
N THR A 85 2.06 5.39 -12.20
CA THR A 85 1.72 6.69 -11.62
C THR A 85 1.96 6.70 -10.12
N ALA A 86 1.67 5.59 -9.43
CA ALA A 86 1.82 5.47 -7.98
C ALA A 86 2.03 4.02 -7.55
N CYS A 87 2.57 3.85 -6.33
CA CYS A 87 2.65 2.61 -5.56
C CYS A 87 2.31 2.93 -4.11
N PHE A 88 1.63 2.06 -3.38
CA PHE A 88 1.24 2.33 -2.00
C PHE A 88 1.92 1.39 -1.01
N ASP A 89 1.61 1.58 0.28
CA ASP A 89 2.21 0.93 1.44
C ASP A 89 3.67 1.33 1.72
N ALA A 90 4.08 2.52 1.25
CA ALA A 90 5.43 3.04 1.40
C ALA A 90 5.59 3.94 2.65
N VAL A 91 6.76 3.88 3.28
CA VAL A 91 7.14 4.73 4.41
C VAL A 91 8.09 5.84 3.93
N PRO A 92 7.74 7.12 4.04
CA PRO A 92 8.58 8.22 3.57
C PRO A 92 9.71 8.56 4.55
N ASN A 93 10.68 7.65 4.71
CA ASN A 93 11.92 7.91 5.45
C ASN A 93 12.91 8.78 4.64
N SER A 94 14.04 9.18 5.22
CA SER A 94 15.03 10.04 4.56
C SER A 94 15.62 9.45 3.28
N LEU A 95 15.64 8.12 3.13
CA LEU A 95 16.18 7.42 1.96
C LEU A 95 15.18 7.38 0.80
N VAL A 96 13.89 7.25 1.11
CA VAL A 96 12.82 7.05 0.11
C VAL A 96 12.13 8.36 -0.26
N LYS A 97 11.88 9.23 0.73
CA LYS A 97 11.11 10.47 0.59
C LYS A 97 11.55 11.38 -0.57
N PRO A 98 12.85 11.58 -0.85
CA PRO A 98 13.29 12.46 -1.93
C PRO A 98 12.90 12.00 -3.34
N HIS A 99 12.55 10.73 -3.52
CA HIS A 99 12.35 10.11 -4.83
C HIS A 99 10.91 10.14 -5.34
N TYR A 100 9.94 10.49 -4.48
CA TYR A 100 8.51 10.45 -4.81
C TYR A 100 7.79 11.73 -4.43
N LEU A 101 6.55 11.89 -4.91
CA LEU A 101 5.59 12.88 -4.41
C LEU A 101 4.68 12.18 -3.40
N TRP A 102 4.28 12.88 -2.33
CA TRP A 102 3.55 12.31 -1.22
C TRP A 102 2.22 13.02 -0.99
N PRO A 103 1.13 12.32 -0.66
CA PRO A 103 -0.12 12.92 -0.25
C PRO A 103 0.01 13.59 1.14
N ARG A 104 -1.00 14.36 1.50
CA ARG A 104 -1.04 15.09 2.77
C ARG A 104 -1.22 14.19 3.99
N MET A 105 -1.94 13.08 3.83
CA MET A 105 -2.29 12.17 4.92
C MET A 105 -1.84 10.75 4.61
N PRO A 106 -1.45 9.98 5.63
CA PRO A 106 -1.17 8.57 5.49
C PRO A 106 -2.44 7.77 5.19
N LEU A 107 -2.29 6.62 4.54
CA LEU A 107 -3.37 5.64 4.37
C LEU A 107 -3.76 5.03 5.72
N PHE A 108 -2.76 4.61 6.49
CA PHE A 108 -2.89 4.03 7.83
C PHE A 108 -1.52 4.01 8.51
N SER A 109 -1.51 3.62 9.79
CA SER A 109 -0.28 3.38 10.55
C SER A 109 -0.18 1.91 10.94
N THR A 110 1.02 1.41 11.11
CA THR A 110 1.27 0.02 11.49
C THR A 110 2.41 -0.10 12.49
N ARG A 111 2.70 -1.30 13.02
CA ARG A 111 3.81 -1.54 13.94
C ARG A 111 4.85 -2.46 13.32
N MET A 112 6.08 -1.99 13.28
CA MET A 112 7.25 -2.77 12.90
C MET A 112 7.84 -3.42 14.16
N ASN A 113 7.53 -4.68 14.34
CA ASN A 113 7.89 -5.47 15.51
C ASN A 113 9.18 -6.27 15.28
N VAL A 114 9.84 -6.59 16.39
CA VAL A 114 11.01 -7.47 16.45
C VAL A 114 10.64 -8.75 17.19
N TYR A 115 10.93 -9.87 16.56
CA TYR A 115 10.65 -11.20 17.06
C TYR A 115 11.95 -11.96 17.33
N ALA A 116 11.96 -12.71 18.43
CA ALA A 116 12.99 -13.70 18.75
C ALA A 116 12.35 -15.08 18.86
N ARG A 117 13.17 -16.14 18.98
CA ARG A 117 12.66 -17.49 19.29
C ARG A 117 11.97 -17.50 20.67
N THR A 118 10.96 -18.34 20.80
CA THR A 118 10.30 -18.60 22.09
C THR A 118 11.34 -18.97 23.15
N GLY A 119 11.14 -18.43 24.37
CA GLY A 119 12.08 -18.54 25.48
C GLY A 119 13.03 -17.35 25.64
N SER A 120 13.08 -16.43 24.65
CA SER A 120 13.80 -15.16 24.83
C SER A 120 13.24 -14.38 26.01
N ARG A 121 14.15 -13.84 26.85
CA ARG A 121 13.83 -12.96 27.99
C ARG A 121 13.87 -11.48 27.63
N GLN A 122 14.32 -11.14 26.42
CA GLN A 122 14.38 -9.77 25.92
C GLN A 122 12.97 -9.18 25.80
N ARG A 123 12.81 -7.91 26.16
CA ARG A 123 11.57 -7.17 26.04
C ARG A 123 11.85 -5.69 25.79
N GLY A 124 10.98 -5.03 25.06
CA GLY A 124 11.02 -3.58 24.82
C GLY A 124 12.20 -3.11 23.97
N LEU A 125 12.78 -4.02 23.14
CA LEU A 125 13.90 -3.66 22.27
C LEU A 125 13.48 -2.58 21.27
N ARG A 126 14.39 -1.62 21.06
CA ARG A 126 14.32 -0.56 20.06
C ARG A 126 15.46 -0.72 19.05
N SER A 127 15.48 0.10 18.01
CA SER A 127 16.50 0.04 16.95
C SER A 127 17.93 0.04 17.50
N LYS A 128 18.23 0.86 18.52
CA LYS A 128 19.55 0.93 19.15
C LYS A 128 19.98 -0.37 19.82
N ASP A 129 19.03 -1.10 20.41
CA ASP A 129 19.32 -2.35 21.13
C ASP A 129 19.64 -3.52 20.17
N LEU A 130 19.46 -3.31 18.86
CA LEU A 130 19.74 -4.29 17.81
C LEU A 130 21.14 -4.10 17.18
N GLU A 131 21.90 -3.09 17.61
CA GLU A 131 23.26 -2.84 17.13
C GLU A 131 24.17 -4.04 17.45
N GLY A 132 24.91 -4.49 16.44
CA GLY A 132 25.78 -5.67 16.53
C GLY A 132 25.04 -7.02 16.43
N HIS A 133 23.71 -7.02 16.41
CA HIS A 133 22.88 -8.23 16.28
C HIS A 133 22.47 -8.51 14.84
N THR A 134 22.31 -9.80 14.51
CA THR A 134 21.80 -10.23 13.20
C THR A 134 20.28 -10.16 13.16
N VAL A 135 19.75 -9.28 12.30
CA VAL A 135 18.31 -9.05 12.14
C VAL A 135 17.87 -9.39 10.73
N GLY A 136 16.92 -10.32 10.59
CA GLY A 136 16.25 -10.60 9.33
C GLY A 136 15.32 -9.45 8.93
N VAL A 137 15.42 -9.03 7.67
CA VAL A 137 14.61 -7.95 7.07
C VAL A 137 14.15 -8.36 5.69
N GLN A 138 12.93 -7.99 5.31
CA GLN A 138 12.46 -8.22 3.94
C GLN A 138 13.11 -7.20 2.99
N ARG A 139 13.42 -7.65 1.78
CA ARG A 139 14.11 -6.85 0.76
C ARG A 139 13.36 -5.56 0.45
N ASP A 140 14.09 -4.45 0.49
CA ASP A 140 13.64 -3.10 0.12
C ASP A 140 12.44 -2.56 0.93
N TYR A 141 12.13 -3.17 2.11
CA TYR A 141 11.13 -2.65 3.03
C TYR A 141 11.72 -1.58 3.94
N GLU A 142 10.90 -0.60 4.28
CA GLU A 142 11.18 0.43 5.27
C GLU A 142 10.63 0.02 6.64
N TYR A 143 11.48 0.06 7.66
CA TYR A 143 11.15 -0.30 9.06
C TYR A 143 11.04 0.91 9.98
N GLY A 144 11.22 2.12 9.43
CA GLY A 144 11.24 3.39 10.16
C GLY A 144 12.63 4.00 10.22
N GLU A 145 12.68 5.34 10.30
CA GLU A 145 13.91 6.14 10.15
C GLU A 145 15.08 5.63 11.01
N GLU A 146 14.87 5.48 12.34
CA GLU A 146 15.96 5.06 13.24
C GLU A 146 16.54 3.67 12.92
N PHE A 147 15.68 2.76 12.43
CA PHE A 147 16.13 1.42 12.04
C PHE A 147 16.82 1.47 10.69
N ASP A 148 16.23 2.18 9.72
CA ASP A 148 16.67 2.12 8.31
C ASP A 148 18.04 2.77 8.11
N VAL A 149 18.34 3.86 8.84
CA VAL A 149 19.64 4.56 8.75
C VAL A 149 20.73 4.00 9.69
N ASN A 150 20.40 3.05 10.57
CA ASN A 150 21.37 2.50 11.52
C ASN A 150 22.20 1.40 10.85
N ASP A 151 23.42 1.72 10.43
CA ASP A 151 24.37 0.82 9.77
C ASP A 151 25.04 -0.20 10.71
N ARG A 152 24.88 -0.05 12.04
CA ARG A 152 25.39 -1.00 13.05
C ARG A 152 24.50 -2.23 13.24
N ILE A 153 23.29 -2.25 12.69
CA ILE A 153 22.42 -3.43 12.68
C ILE A 153 22.87 -4.37 11.57
N LEU A 154 23.21 -5.63 11.91
CA LEU A 154 23.69 -6.62 10.93
C LEU A 154 22.51 -7.26 10.18
N ARG A 155 22.01 -6.57 9.14
CA ARG A 155 20.83 -7.01 8.39
C ARG A 155 21.10 -8.27 7.57
N ARG A 156 20.17 -9.23 7.64
CA ARG A 156 20.07 -10.39 6.76
C ARG A 156 18.82 -10.26 5.89
N VAL A 157 19.04 -9.89 4.64
CA VAL A 157 17.93 -9.63 3.70
C VAL A 157 17.34 -10.95 3.23
N VAL A 158 16.00 -11.03 3.28
CA VAL A 158 15.19 -12.15 2.77
C VAL A 158 14.15 -11.62 1.78
N ASP A 159 13.72 -12.48 0.84
CA ASP A 159 12.70 -12.09 -0.13
C ASP A 159 11.28 -12.19 0.45
N LYS A 160 11.07 -13.02 1.47
CA LYS A 160 9.79 -13.22 2.15
C LYS A 160 9.98 -13.36 3.65
N ASN A 161 9.04 -12.81 4.44
CA ASN A 161 9.02 -12.94 5.89
C ASN A 161 9.07 -14.39 6.35
N GLU A 162 8.40 -15.32 5.64
CA GLU A 162 8.43 -16.76 5.92
C GLU A 162 9.87 -17.32 5.96
N HIS A 163 10.71 -16.92 5.01
CA HIS A 163 12.13 -17.35 4.98
C HIS A 163 12.90 -16.78 6.16
N GLY A 164 12.66 -15.52 6.54
CA GLY A 164 13.27 -14.88 7.71
C GLY A 164 12.88 -15.60 9.01
N PHE A 165 11.62 -15.94 9.21
CA PHE A 165 11.17 -16.69 10.39
C PHE A 165 11.75 -18.12 10.43
N ARG A 166 11.94 -18.79 9.28
CA ARG A 166 12.66 -20.05 9.23
C ARG A 166 14.15 -19.91 9.60
N MET A 167 14.79 -18.84 9.15
CA MET A 167 16.18 -18.55 9.54
C MET A 167 16.28 -18.28 11.05
N LEU A 168 15.30 -17.59 11.65
CA LEU A 168 15.22 -17.39 13.09
C LEU A 168 15.06 -18.71 13.86
N LEU A 169 14.21 -19.63 13.39
CA LEU A 169 14.08 -20.97 13.98
C LEU A 169 15.36 -21.78 13.89
N ALA A 170 16.09 -21.64 12.79
CA ALA A 170 17.33 -22.37 12.51
C ALA A 170 18.59 -21.71 13.16
N ASP A 171 18.40 -20.68 14.01
CA ASP A 171 19.48 -19.94 14.68
C ASP A 171 20.48 -19.25 13.73
N ARG A 172 20.03 -18.92 12.50
CA ARG A 172 20.85 -18.22 11.52
C ARG A 172 20.78 -16.72 11.64
N ILE A 173 19.78 -16.20 12.36
CA ILE A 173 19.59 -14.81 12.77
C ILE A 173 19.10 -14.79 14.21
N GLU A 174 19.40 -13.71 14.94
CA GLU A 174 19.00 -13.54 16.34
C GLU A 174 17.60 -12.95 16.46
N TYR A 175 17.22 -12.10 15.52
CA TYR A 175 15.94 -11.42 15.48
C TYR A 175 15.36 -11.41 14.06
N MET A 176 14.03 -11.28 13.98
CA MET A 176 13.32 -10.99 12.73
C MET A 176 12.48 -9.74 12.92
N ALA A 177 12.71 -8.73 12.07
CA ALA A 177 11.86 -7.55 11.99
C ALA A 177 10.71 -7.81 10.99
N ALA A 178 9.48 -7.59 11.41
CA ALA A 178 8.30 -7.76 10.57
C ALA A 178 7.14 -6.89 11.04
N GLU A 179 6.26 -6.54 10.10
CA GLU A 179 5.00 -5.87 10.43
C GLU A 179 4.08 -6.80 11.25
N GLU A 180 3.39 -6.23 12.26
CA GLU A 180 2.63 -6.98 13.26
C GLU A 180 1.56 -7.90 12.68
N ARG A 181 0.70 -7.38 11.78
CA ARG A 181 -0.43 -8.16 11.22
C ARG A 181 0.05 -9.18 10.20
N ILE A 182 1.10 -8.85 9.45
CA ILE A 182 1.75 -9.78 8.51
C ILE A 182 2.34 -10.98 9.27
N ALA A 183 3.11 -10.72 10.33
CA ALA A 183 3.66 -11.78 11.17
C ALA A 183 2.54 -12.65 11.78
N ASN A 184 1.49 -12.02 12.34
CA ASN A 184 0.36 -12.73 12.91
C ASN A 184 -0.42 -13.55 11.88
N ALA A 185 -0.63 -13.03 10.66
CA ALA A 185 -1.27 -13.76 9.56
C ALA A 185 -0.41 -14.96 9.13
N LEU A 186 0.89 -14.78 9.01
CA LEU A 186 1.85 -15.84 8.70
C LEU A 186 1.83 -16.95 9.78
N PHE A 187 1.85 -16.58 11.07
CA PHE A 187 1.82 -17.55 12.17
C PHE A 187 0.52 -18.35 12.21
N ARG A 188 -0.61 -17.75 11.82
CA ARG A 188 -1.89 -18.47 11.69
C ARG A 188 -1.91 -19.38 10.47
N SER A 189 -1.49 -18.90 9.31
CA SER A 189 -1.52 -19.67 8.06
C SER A 189 -0.54 -20.85 8.05
N LYS A 190 0.56 -20.76 8.79
CA LYS A 190 1.60 -21.77 8.95
C LYS A 190 1.66 -22.29 10.40
N ALA A 191 0.52 -22.47 11.04
CA ALA A 191 0.43 -22.80 12.47
C ALA A 191 1.20 -24.08 12.84
N SER A 192 1.22 -25.11 11.98
CA SER A 192 1.99 -26.32 12.21
C SER A 192 3.51 -26.09 12.33
N GLU A 193 4.02 -25.03 11.70
CA GLU A 193 5.45 -24.68 11.69
C GLU A 193 5.77 -23.57 12.70
N PHE A 194 4.88 -22.55 12.85
CA PHE A 194 5.20 -21.29 13.51
C PHE A 194 4.44 -21.00 14.80
N ALA A 195 3.33 -21.69 15.09
CA ALA A 195 2.53 -21.39 16.28
C ALA A 195 3.35 -21.56 17.57
N GLY A 196 3.40 -20.52 18.41
CA GLY A 196 4.10 -20.54 19.70
C GLY A 196 5.63 -20.57 19.59
N ARG A 197 6.20 -20.44 18.39
CA ARG A 197 7.66 -20.55 18.21
C ARG A 197 8.40 -19.21 18.34
N PHE A 198 7.71 -18.09 18.38
CA PHE A 198 8.28 -16.76 18.42
C PHE A 198 7.73 -15.94 19.57
N THR A 199 8.56 -15.04 20.08
CA THR A 199 8.23 -14.07 21.12
C THR A 199 8.43 -12.68 20.55
N LEU A 200 7.43 -11.79 20.69
CA LEU A 200 7.57 -10.36 20.46
C LEU A 200 8.51 -9.80 21.53
N VAL A 201 9.65 -9.25 21.10
CA VAL A 201 10.69 -8.72 22.00
C VAL A 201 10.84 -7.20 21.93
N GLY A 202 10.27 -6.56 20.91
CA GLY A 202 10.31 -5.11 20.77
C GLY A 202 9.50 -4.57 19.60
N THR A 203 9.40 -3.26 19.53
CA THR A 203 8.81 -2.51 18.40
C THR A 203 9.82 -1.42 18.00
N VAL A 204 10.34 -1.48 16.78
CA VAL A 204 11.36 -0.53 16.30
C VAL A 204 10.76 0.75 15.76
N ALA A 205 9.52 0.70 15.25
CA ALA A 205 8.80 1.87 14.79
C ALA A 205 7.29 1.63 14.70
N THR A 206 6.54 2.73 14.62
CA THR A 206 5.12 2.75 14.26
C THR A 206 4.95 3.70 13.07
N PRO A 207 5.40 3.31 11.87
CA PRO A 207 5.37 4.18 10.71
C PRO A 207 3.97 4.42 10.19
N ASP A 208 3.78 5.60 9.60
CA ASP A 208 2.67 5.93 8.73
C ASP A 208 2.97 5.45 7.31
N LEU A 209 2.01 4.76 6.69
CA LEU A 209 2.12 4.27 5.33
C LEU A 209 1.35 5.14 4.37
N PHE A 210 1.96 5.39 3.22
CA PHE A 210 1.45 6.32 2.21
C PHE A 210 1.37 5.66 0.84
N ILE A 211 0.64 6.30 -0.06
CA ILE A 211 0.79 6.09 -1.50
C ILE A 211 1.88 7.04 -2.02
N ALA A 212 2.90 6.48 -2.63
CA ALA A 212 4.00 7.22 -3.26
C ALA A 212 3.67 7.47 -4.73
N PHE A 213 3.71 8.73 -5.16
CA PHE A 213 3.46 9.10 -6.56
C PHE A 213 4.78 9.34 -7.30
N SER A 214 4.83 8.98 -8.57
CA SER A 214 5.95 9.24 -9.45
C SER A 214 6.24 10.75 -9.55
N LYS A 215 7.52 11.12 -9.64
CA LYS A 215 7.93 12.48 -10.02
C LYS A 215 8.01 12.67 -11.53
N THR A 216 8.02 11.57 -12.29
CA THR A 216 8.33 11.55 -13.74
C THR A 216 7.16 11.11 -14.61
N ALA A 217 6.17 10.37 -14.09
CA ALA A 217 4.97 10.03 -14.86
C ALA A 217 4.15 11.31 -15.15
N PRO A 218 3.64 11.48 -16.38
CA PRO A 218 3.06 12.75 -16.86
C PRO A 218 1.96 13.32 -15.94
N ASP A 219 1.01 12.50 -15.53
CA ASP A 219 -0.19 12.93 -14.81
C ASP A 219 -0.08 12.81 -13.28
N SER A 220 1.10 12.46 -12.75
CA SER A 220 1.26 12.17 -11.33
C SER A 220 0.84 13.30 -10.40
N ARG A 221 1.15 14.54 -10.73
CA ARG A 221 0.77 15.71 -9.90
C ARG A 221 -0.74 15.92 -9.88
N GLU A 222 -1.41 15.74 -11.01
CA GLU A 222 -2.86 15.80 -11.08
C GLU A 222 -3.47 14.65 -10.29
N MET A 223 -2.99 13.41 -10.50
CA MET A 223 -3.48 12.24 -9.78
C MET A 223 -3.27 12.34 -8.27
N LEU A 224 -2.14 12.89 -7.82
CA LEU A 224 -1.91 13.21 -6.41
C LEU A 224 -2.94 14.22 -5.87
N ALA A 225 -3.24 15.28 -6.62
CA ALA A 225 -4.23 16.27 -6.21
C ALA A 225 -5.63 15.65 -6.11
N ARG A 226 -6.03 14.85 -7.11
CA ARG A 226 -7.29 14.10 -7.12
C ARG A 226 -7.35 13.09 -5.99
N PHE A 227 -6.28 12.33 -5.77
CA PHE A 227 -6.19 11.41 -4.64
C PHE A 227 -6.42 12.14 -3.30
N ASN A 228 -5.71 13.24 -3.04
CA ASN A 228 -5.89 14.01 -1.82
C ASN A 228 -7.35 14.48 -1.63
N GLN A 229 -8.00 14.94 -2.72
CA GLN A 229 -9.41 15.37 -2.68
C GLN A 229 -10.36 14.21 -2.32
N GLY A 230 -10.20 13.06 -2.98
CA GLY A 230 -11.06 11.91 -2.76
C GLY A 230 -10.78 11.26 -1.40
N TYR A 231 -9.53 11.20 -0.99
CA TYR A 231 -9.13 10.65 0.30
C TYR A 231 -9.64 11.51 1.47
N ASP A 232 -9.59 12.84 1.35
CA ASP A 232 -10.20 13.76 2.33
C ASP A 232 -11.71 13.48 2.50
N LYS A 233 -12.44 13.22 1.40
CA LYS A 233 -13.86 12.84 1.44
C LYS A 233 -14.06 11.48 2.12
N LEU A 234 -13.23 10.50 1.75
CA LEU A 234 -13.28 9.14 2.31
C LEU A 234 -13.06 9.17 3.82
N ARG A 235 -12.05 9.88 4.32
CA ARG A 235 -11.72 10.00 5.75
C ARG A 235 -12.82 10.68 6.58
N LYS A 236 -13.61 11.58 5.98
CA LYS A 236 -14.75 12.24 6.62
C LYS A 236 -16.03 11.41 6.59
N SER A 237 -16.08 10.36 5.78
CA SER A 237 -17.23 9.48 5.65
C SER A 237 -17.11 8.24 6.55
N PRO A 238 -18.21 7.54 6.85
CA PRO A 238 -18.16 6.25 7.56
C PRO A 238 -17.50 5.15 6.72
N ARG A 239 -17.32 5.36 5.41
CA ARG A 239 -16.85 4.34 4.47
C ARG A 239 -15.44 3.84 4.77
N TYR A 240 -14.52 4.73 5.18
CA TYR A 240 -13.17 4.32 5.58
C TYR A 240 -13.22 3.27 6.71
N LYS A 241 -14.01 3.55 7.74
CA LYS A 241 -14.17 2.61 8.87
C LYS A 241 -14.82 1.30 8.45
N GLN A 242 -15.79 1.33 7.54
CA GLN A 242 -16.39 0.11 6.99
C GLN A 242 -15.38 -0.76 6.24
N ILE A 243 -14.50 -0.14 5.44
CA ILE A 243 -13.40 -0.85 4.77
C ILE A 243 -12.45 -1.45 5.82
N GLU A 244 -12.06 -0.68 6.85
CA GLU A 244 -11.20 -1.17 7.92
C GLU A 244 -11.84 -2.37 8.65
N GLU A 245 -13.11 -2.29 9.01
CA GLU A 245 -13.84 -3.37 9.66
C GLU A 245 -13.98 -4.63 8.81
N GLN A 246 -14.11 -4.48 7.49
CA GLN A 246 -14.17 -5.60 6.54
C GLN A 246 -12.88 -6.43 6.55
N TRP A 247 -11.73 -5.79 6.75
CA TRP A 247 -10.43 -6.45 6.65
C TRP A 247 -9.82 -6.87 7.97
N PHE A 248 -10.23 -6.25 9.10
CA PHE A 248 -9.55 -6.42 10.39
C PHE A 248 -10.47 -6.89 11.53
N LYS A 249 -11.74 -7.15 11.27
CA LYS A 249 -12.64 -7.89 12.16
C LYS A 249 -12.66 -9.36 11.76
#